data_f2c3c5420fb5fe00106836f6001d9593
#
_entry.id   f2c3c5420fb5fe00106836f6001d9593
#
_cell.length_a   1.000
_cell.length_b   1.000
_cell.length_c   1.000
_cell.angle_alpha   90.00
_cell.angle_beta   90.00
_cell.angle_gamma   90.00
#
_symmetry.space_group_name_H-M   'P 1'
#
loop_
_entity.id
_entity.type
_entity.pdbx_description
1 polymer ?
#
loop_
_entity_poly.entity_id
_entity_poly.type
_entity_poly.pdbx_seq_one_letter_code
_entity_poly.pdbx_strand_id
1 'polypeptide(L)'
;MRLHRFFVEEKIPAVDGINLETGRPSGEFLVTNEILLNQWRNVLRMGEGDKAVLFSGDGSESLCEFVSLTGKIAKKSAVLKILETKKGLMPSREVTLYIALIKKDNFELALEKATELGVSHIIPVQADRSEKKGVNYERAEKILREASEQSGRATVPTISKVIDVEKLPNDVVVFDPRGEASTREYFAKHTNAPIAVLIGPEGGFTDAEMESFHARNIPIVSTGTQILRAETAAIVALTLALVM
;
A
#
# COMPACT_ATOMS: atom_id res chain seq x y z
N MET A 1 -13.38 0.80 22.30
CA MET A 1 -12.18 1.66 21.98
C MET A 1 -11.47 0.98 20.80
N ARG A 2 -11.15 1.69 19.71
CA ARG A 2 -10.40 1.10 18.58
C ARG A 2 -8.95 0.94 19.03
N LEU A 3 -8.40 -0.27 18.94
CA LEU A 3 -6.99 -0.54 19.25
C LEU A 3 -6.08 0.12 18.19
N HIS A 4 -4.94 0.62 18.63
CA HIS A 4 -3.90 1.09 17.72
C HIS A 4 -3.32 -0.09 16.95
N ARG A 5 -2.96 0.15 15.70
CA ARG A 5 -2.35 -0.84 14.80
C ARG A 5 -0.98 -0.34 14.36
N PHE A 6 -0.01 -1.25 14.30
CA PHE A 6 1.36 -0.91 13.92
C PHE A 6 1.96 -1.98 13.02
N PHE A 7 2.64 -1.53 12.00
CA PHE A 7 3.51 -2.37 11.19
C PHE A 7 4.84 -2.60 11.95
N VAL A 8 5.28 -3.84 11.99
CA VAL A 8 6.60 -4.23 12.55
C VAL A 8 7.40 -4.95 11.46
N GLU A 9 8.69 -4.64 11.37
CA GLU A 9 9.59 -5.29 10.40
C GLU A 9 10.01 -6.68 10.90
N GLU A 10 10.00 -6.85 12.22
CA GLU A 10 10.30 -8.11 12.87
C GLU A 10 9.21 -9.14 12.58
N LYS A 11 9.62 -10.38 12.29
CA LYS A 11 8.67 -11.48 12.15
C LYS A 11 8.00 -11.77 13.48
N ILE A 12 6.68 -11.68 13.52
CA ILE A 12 5.89 -12.01 14.70
C ILE A 12 5.93 -13.53 14.89
N PRO A 13 6.45 -14.05 16.04
CA PRO A 13 6.57 -15.48 16.24
C PRO A 13 5.18 -16.14 16.38
N ALA A 14 5.12 -17.45 16.05
CA ALA A 14 3.93 -18.23 16.32
C ALA A 14 3.72 -18.42 17.84
N VAL A 15 2.48 -18.63 18.26
CA VAL A 15 2.09 -18.67 19.70
C VAL A 15 2.53 -19.97 20.40
N ASP A 16 2.94 -21.01 19.68
CA ASP A 16 3.22 -22.34 20.23
C ASP A 16 4.73 -22.63 20.45
N GLY A 17 5.15 -22.85 21.70
CA GLY A 17 6.48 -23.29 22.10
C GLY A 17 7.40 -22.22 22.67
N ILE A 18 8.66 -22.55 22.90
CA ILE A 18 9.73 -21.61 23.28
C ILE A 18 10.38 -21.11 22.00
N ASN A 19 10.52 -19.80 21.83
CA ASN A 19 11.32 -19.24 20.74
C ASN A 19 12.79 -19.69 20.93
N LEU A 20 13.24 -20.61 20.08
CA LEU A 20 14.56 -21.23 20.17
C LEU A 20 15.72 -20.24 19.96
N GLU A 21 15.48 -19.10 19.28
CA GLU A 21 16.51 -18.08 19.05
C GLU A 21 16.68 -17.14 20.26
N THR A 22 15.62 -16.89 21.01
CA THR A 22 15.65 -15.91 22.11
C THR A 22 15.57 -16.55 23.50
N GLY A 23 15.23 -17.84 23.59
CA GLY A 23 15.00 -18.55 24.85
C GLY A 23 13.79 -18.05 25.66
N ARG A 24 12.93 -17.23 25.05
CA ARG A 24 11.74 -16.67 25.70
C ARG A 24 10.53 -17.58 25.55
N PRO A 25 9.52 -17.47 26.46
CA PRO A 25 8.27 -18.16 26.28
C PRO A 25 7.68 -17.83 24.91
N SER A 26 7.13 -18.82 24.24
CA SER A 26 6.39 -18.61 23.00
C SER A 26 5.27 -17.64 23.22
N GLY A 27 5.14 -16.71 22.29
CA GLY A 27 4.18 -15.61 22.41
C GLY A 27 4.75 -14.30 22.96
N GLU A 28 6.04 -14.25 23.37
CA GLU A 28 6.71 -12.97 23.63
C GLU A 28 7.75 -12.67 22.55
N PHE A 29 7.82 -11.40 22.14
CA PHE A 29 8.85 -10.95 21.22
C PHE A 29 9.33 -9.54 21.55
N LEU A 30 10.50 -9.21 21.03
CA LEU A 30 11.19 -7.95 21.30
C LEU A 30 11.08 -7.04 20.07
N VAL A 31 10.64 -5.81 20.28
CA VAL A 31 10.70 -4.74 19.29
C VAL A 31 11.79 -3.75 19.70
N THR A 32 12.66 -3.42 18.76
CA THR A 32 13.80 -2.51 18.96
C THR A 32 13.78 -1.30 18.04
N ASN A 33 12.79 -1.21 17.12
CA ASN A 33 12.64 -0.08 16.21
C ASN A 33 12.44 1.23 17.00
N GLU A 34 13.42 2.12 16.93
CA GLU A 34 13.43 3.37 17.72
C GLU A 34 12.27 4.30 17.38
N ILE A 35 11.80 4.30 16.13
CA ILE A 35 10.69 5.16 15.67
C ILE A 35 9.39 4.68 16.33
N LEU A 36 9.12 3.37 16.30
CA LEU A 36 7.96 2.77 16.97
C LEU A 36 8.01 2.97 18.47
N LEU A 37 9.15 2.72 19.10
CA LEU A 37 9.33 2.90 20.55
C LEU A 37 9.07 4.34 20.98
N ASN A 38 9.53 5.30 20.18
CA ASN A 38 9.26 6.72 20.42
C ASN A 38 7.78 7.05 20.26
N GLN A 39 7.13 6.54 19.21
CA GLN A 39 5.69 6.72 18.95
C GLN A 39 4.86 6.15 20.10
N TRP A 40 5.12 4.91 20.51
CA TRP A 40 4.39 4.26 21.59
C TRP A 40 4.51 5.01 22.90
N ARG A 41 5.74 5.39 23.27
CA ARG A 41 6.02 5.99 24.57
C ARG A 41 5.66 7.47 24.65
N ASN A 42 6.14 8.26 23.69
CA ASN A 42 6.13 9.72 23.79
C ASN A 42 4.90 10.34 23.12
N VAL A 43 4.38 9.71 22.08
CA VAL A 43 3.20 10.21 21.36
C VAL A 43 1.93 9.61 21.92
N LEU A 44 1.86 8.27 21.98
CA LEU A 44 0.66 7.55 22.41
C LEU A 44 0.62 7.27 23.93
N ARG A 45 1.76 7.42 24.60
CA ARG A 45 1.90 7.21 26.07
C ARG A 45 1.46 5.82 26.51
N MET A 46 1.78 4.83 25.70
CA MET A 46 1.50 3.42 25.99
C MET A 46 2.46 2.92 27.09
N GLY A 47 1.99 1.96 27.88
CA GLY A 47 2.73 1.35 28.97
C GLY A 47 2.39 -0.13 29.16
N GLU A 48 2.87 -0.71 30.25
CA GLU A 48 2.61 -2.09 30.62
C GLU A 48 1.09 -2.34 30.76
N GLY A 49 0.60 -3.46 30.20
CA GLY A 49 -0.80 -3.83 30.17
C GLY A 49 -1.62 -3.22 29.03
N ASP A 50 -1.10 -2.21 28.33
CA ASP A 50 -1.77 -1.69 27.14
C ASP A 50 -1.74 -2.70 25.98
N LYS A 51 -2.73 -2.59 25.09
CA LYS A 51 -2.88 -3.53 23.98
C LYS A 51 -2.79 -2.82 22.63
N ALA A 52 -2.20 -3.50 21.67
CA ALA A 52 -2.12 -3.06 20.28
C ALA A 52 -2.26 -4.25 19.33
N VAL A 53 -2.64 -3.98 18.10
CA VAL A 53 -2.59 -4.95 17.01
C VAL A 53 -1.29 -4.74 16.23
N LEU A 54 -0.52 -5.80 16.06
CA LEU A 54 0.70 -5.77 15.26
C LEU A 54 0.55 -6.64 14.01
N PHE A 55 1.19 -6.24 12.92
CA PHE A 55 1.25 -7.02 11.68
C PHE A 55 2.60 -6.80 10.99
N SER A 56 3.07 -7.81 10.26
CA SER A 56 4.36 -7.79 9.55
C SER A 56 4.21 -7.80 8.02
N GLY A 57 3.00 -7.63 7.51
CA GLY A 57 2.73 -7.60 6.07
C GLY A 57 2.51 -8.99 5.43
N ASP A 58 2.53 -10.05 6.18
CA ASP A 58 2.34 -11.43 5.74
C ASP A 58 0.86 -11.88 5.63
N GLY A 59 -0.07 -10.95 5.90
CA GLY A 59 -1.50 -11.21 5.88
C GLY A 59 -2.08 -11.68 7.22
N SER A 60 -1.25 -11.81 8.25
CA SER A 60 -1.69 -12.07 9.63
C SER A 60 -1.65 -10.80 10.49
N GLU A 61 -2.42 -10.79 11.54
CA GLU A 61 -2.39 -9.76 12.58
C GLU A 61 -2.43 -10.39 13.96
N SER A 62 -1.69 -9.82 14.90
CA SER A 62 -1.59 -10.30 16.26
C SER A 62 -2.03 -9.24 17.26
N LEU A 63 -2.98 -9.60 18.14
CA LEU A 63 -3.29 -8.80 19.31
C LEU A 63 -2.19 -9.02 20.34
N CYS A 64 -1.54 -7.96 20.74
CA CYS A 64 -0.42 -8.00 21.68
C CYS A 64 -0.67 -7.10 22.88
N GLU A 65 -0.08 -7.48 24.02
CA GLU A 65 -0.06 -6.71 25.27
C GLU A 65 1.37 -6.33 25.61
N PHE A 66 1.60 -5.08 26.01
CA PHE A 66 2.91 -4.60 26.44
C PHE A 66 3.27 -5.18 27.79
N VAL A 67 4.28 -6.04 27.84
CA VAL A 67 4.86 -6.58 29.09
C VAL A 67 5.84 -5.59 29.70
N SER A 68 6.64 -4.93 28.84
CA SER A 68 7.53 -3.84 29.29
C SER A 68 7.84 -2.89 28.14
N LEU A 69 7.99 -1.62 28.47
CA LEU A 69 8.43 -0.57 27.55
C LEU A 69 9.56 0.21 28.21
N THR A 70 10.80 -0.31 28.09
CA THR A 70 11.96 0.25 28.77
C THR A 70 12.58 1.41 28.00
N GLY A 71 13.00 2.44 28.72
CA GLY A 71 13.50 3.68 28.14
C GLY A 71 14.81 4.19 28.75
N LYS A 72 15.63 3.34 29.33
CA LYS A 72 16.97 3.75 29.77
C LYS A 72 17.91 3.80 28.56
N ILE A 73 18.75 4.82 28.51
CA ILE A 73 19.57 5.31 27.40
C ILE A 73 20.40 4.24 26.66
N ALA A 74 20.64 3.08 27.24
CA ALA A 74 21.53 2.06 26.67
C ALA A 74 20.84 0.93 25.87
N LYS A 75 19.54 0.66 26.06
CA LYS A 75 18.76 -0.31 25.27
C LYS A 75 17.28 0.05 25.33
N LYS A 76 16.82 0.85 24.38
CA LYS A 76 15.39 1.06 24.17
C LYS A 76 14.80 -0.22 23.56
N SER A 77 13.79 -0.79 24.20
CA SER A 77 13.09 -1.96 23.68
C SER A 77 11.70 -2.08 24.28
N ALA A 78 10.82 -2.73 23.59
CA ALA A 78 9.53 -3.17 24.09
C ALA A 78 9.47 -4.70 24.05
N VAL A 79 8.97 -5.30 25.13
CA VAL A 79 8.60 -6.73 25.16
C VAL A 79 7.08 -6.78 25.06
N LEU A 80 6.58 -7.51 24.07
CA LEU A 80 5.17 -7.70 23.85
C LEU A 80 4.82 -9.18 23.97
N LYS A 81 3.68 -9.47 24.60
CA LYS A 81 3.08 -10.81 24.66
C LYS A 81 1.97 -10.91 23.63
N ILE A 82 2.03 -11.92 22.78
CA ILE A 82 0.98 -12.21 21.82
C ILE A 82 -0.17 -12.88 22.55
N LEU A 83 -1.36 -12.29 22.45
CA LEU A 83 -2.58 -12.83 23.05
C LEU A 83 -3.36 -13.68 22.05
N GLU A 84 -3.39 -13.26 20.78
CA GLU A 84 -4.12 -13.93 19.70
C GLU A 84 -3.48 -13.58 18.36
N THR A 85 -3.41 -14.52 17.45
CA THR A 85 -3.04 -14.29 16.04
C THR A 85 -4.17 -14.80 15.15
N LYS A 86 -4.54 -13.99 14.17
CA LYS A 86 -5.59 -14.34 13.20
C LYS A 86 -5.24 -13.84 11.81
N LYS A 87 -5.95 -14.34 10.80
CA LYS A 87 -5.89 -13.79 9.45
C LYS A 87 -6.47 -12.37 9.47
N GLY A 88 -5.68 -11.43 8.99
CA GLY A 88 -6.08 -10.04 8.89
C GLY A 88 -6.87 -9.73 7.61
N LEU A 89 -7.24 -8.45 7.45
CA LEU A 89 -7.94 -7.98 6.27
C LEU A 89 -7.01 -8.01 5.06
N MET A 90 -7.44 -8.73 4.02
CA MET A 90 -6.74 -8.84 2.74
C MET A 90 -7.57 -8.18 1.63
N PRO A 91 -6.94 -7.63 0.59
CA PRO A 91 -7.64 -7.19 -0.62
C PRO A 91 -8.46 -8.33 -1.24
N SER A 92 -9.60 -8.00 -1.84
CA SER A 92 -10.48 -8.97 -2.50
C SER A 92 -9.85 -9.61 -3.76
N ARG A 93 -8.96 -8.87 -4.41
CA ARG A 93 -8.18 -9.30 -5.59
C ARG A 93 -6.84 -8.57 -5.65
N GLU A 94 -5.93 -9.08 -6.45
CA GLU A 94 -4.66 -8.43 -6.73
C GLU A 94 -4.83 -7.32 -7.75
N VAL A 95 -4.43 -6.10 -7.38
CA VAL A 95 -4.49 -4.93 -8.27
C VAL A 95 -3.12 -4.25 -8.29
N THR A 96 -2.62 -4.00 -9.50
CA THR A 96 -1.41 -3.22 -9.76
C THR A 96 -1.77 -1.82 -10.27
N LEU A 97 -1.32 -0.79 -9.58
CA LEU A 97 -1.44 0.60 -10.02
C LEU A 97 -0.14 1.03 -10.71
N TYR A 98 -0.21 1.25 -12.01
CA TYR A 98 0.78 2.03 -12.75
C TYR A 98 0.34 3.49 -12.69
N ILE A 99 1.18 4.37 -12.18
CA ILE A 99 0.86 5.79 -12.04
C ILE A 99 2.00 6.64 -12.58
N ALA A 100 1.68 7.53 -13.51
CA ALA A 100 2.66 8.47 -14.01
C ALA A 100 3.23 9.34 -12.89
N LEU A 101 4.50 9.77 -13.03
CA LEU A 101 5.08 10.73 -12.11
C LEU A 101 4.35 12.07 -12.24
N ILE A 102 3.62 12.43 -11.21
CA ILE A 102 2.84 13.65 -11.07
C ILE A 102 3.42 14.53 -9.96
N LYS A 103 2.86 15.70 -9.73
CA LYS A 103 3.28 16.58 -8.64
C LYS A 103 3.35 15.83 -7.33
N LYS A 104 4.39 16.09 -6.54
CA LYS A 104 4.72 15.34 -5.32
C LYS A 104 3.53 15.12 -4.40
N ASP A 105 2.79 16.20 -4.06
CA ASP A 105 1.71 16.10 -3.08
C ASP A 105 0.55 15.25 -3.61
N ASN A 106 0.24 15.34 -4.91
CA ASN A 106 -0.76 14.52 -5.57
C ASN A 106 -0.32 13.05 -5.65
N PHE A 107 0.99 12.80 -5.88
CA PHE A 107 1.55 11.46 -5.89
C PHE A 107 1.47 10.82 -4.51
N GLU A 108 1.87 11.53 -3.44
CA GLU A 108 1.77 11.05 -2.07
C GLU A 108 0.31 10.76 -1.67
N LEU A 109 -0.65 11.62 -2.07
CA LEU A 109 -2.08 11.37 -1.87
C LEU A 109 -2.57 10.13 -2.61
N ALA A 110 -2.14 9.94 -3.86
CA ALA A 110 -2.48 8.75 -4.63
C ALA A 110 -1.94 7.47 -3.98
N LEU A 111 -0.70 7.47 -3.46
CA LEU A 111 -0.13 6.35 -2.72
C LEU A 111 -0.95 6.01 -1.46
N GLU A 112 -1.30 7.02 -0.68
CA GLU A 112 -2.11 6.86 0.54
C GLU A 112 -3.47 6.24 0.20
N LYS A 113 -4.22 6.83 -0.73
CA LYS A 113 -5.58 6.36 -1.07
C LYS A 113 -5.58 5.03 -1.81
N ALA A 114 -4.59 4.76 -2.66
CA ALA A 114 -4.42 3.45 -3.28
C ALA A 114 -4.20 2.36 -2.22
N THR A 115 -3.42 2.64 -1.19
CA THR A 115 -3.19 1.73 -0.07
C THR A 115 -4.47 1.48 0.73
N GLU A 116 -5.19 2.53 1.09
CA GLU A 116 -6.47 2.42 1.82
C GLU A 116 -7.50 1.58 1.04
N LEU A 117 -7.55 1.72 -0.28
CA LEU A 117 -8.46 0.97 -1.15
C LEU A 117 -8.07 -0.50 -1.32
N GLY A 118 -6.81 -0.89 -1.10
CA GLY A 118 -6.40 -2.27 -1.18
C GLY A 118 -5.50 -2.62 -2.37
N VAL A 119 -4.79 -1.65 -2.98
CA VAL A 119 -3.81 -1.93 -4.03
C VAL A 119 -2.75 -2.93 -3.53
N SER A 120 -2.25 -3.80 -4.40
CA SER A 120 -1.21 -4.77 -4.07
C SER A 120 0.18 -4.28 -4.48
N HIS A 121 0.28 -3.68 -5.66
CA HIS A 121 1.54 -3.20 -6.23
C HIS A 121 1.37 -1.80 -6.81
N ILE A 122 2.38 -0.95 -6.61
CA ILE A 122 2.43 0.39 -7.19
C ILE A 122 3.71 0.51 -8.02
N ILE A 123 3.56 0.91 -9.27
CA ILE A 123 4.66 1.05 -10.21
C ILE A 123 4.63 2.47 -10.78
N PRO A 124 5.55 3.35 -10.35
CA PRO A 124 5.68 4.67 -10.92
C PRO A 124 6.12 4.60 -12.39
N VAL A 125 5.53 5.43 -13.24
CA VAL A 125 5.78 5.42 -14.69
C VAL A 125 6.30 6.79 -15.14
N GLN A 126 7.36 6.79 -15.93
CA GLN A 126 7.83 7.97 -16.64
C GLN A 126 7.16 8.01 -18.01
N ALA A 127 6.19 8.92 -18.16
CA ALA A 127 5.55 9.29 -19.41
C ALA A 127 6.15 10.61 -19.93
N ASP A 128 5.92 10.97 -21.18
CA ASP A 128 6.50 12.17 -21.81
C ASP A 128 6.18 13.46 -21.04
N ARG A 129 4.94 13.58 -20.56
CA ARG A 129 4.46 14.77 -19.83
C ARG A 129 4.48 14.62 -18.32
N SER A 130 5.23 13.63 -17.81
CA SER A 130 5.42 13.42 -16.37
C SER A 130 6.33 14.45 -15.73
N GLU A 131 6.18 14.64 -14.42
CA GLU A 131 7.18 15.33 -13.62
C GLU A 131 8.54 14.63 -13.72
N LYS A 132 9.61 15.42 -13.85
CA LYS A 132 10.98 14.91 -14.01
C LYS A 132 11.68 14.56 -12.68
N LYS A 133 11.05 14.89 -11.56
CA LYS A 133 11.58 14.59 -10.23
C LYS A 133 11.27 13.14 -9.89
N GLY A 134 12.31 12.38 -9.56
CA GLY A 134 12.17 10.98 -9.15
C GLY A 134 11.35 10.79 -7.86
N VAL A 135 11.07 9.53 -7.53
CA VAL A 135 10.33 9.12 -6.31
C VAL A 135 11.27 9.13 -5.10
N ASN A 136 10.83 9.73 -3.99
CA ASN A 136 11.45 9.50 -2.69
C ASN A 136 10.87 8.20 -2.09
N TYR A 137 11.58 7.10 -2.27
CA TYR A 137 11.11 5.76 -1.87
C TYR A 137 10.96 5.63 -0.36
N GLU A 138 11.86 6.19 0.44
CA GLU A 138 11.76 6.17 1.90
C GLU A 138 10.45 6.82 2.37
N ARG A 139 10.13 7.99 1.80
CA ARG A 139 8.88 8.69 2.10
C ARG A 139 7.66 7.91 1.59
N ALA A 140 7.72 7.34 0.39
CA ALA A 140 6.66 6.55 -0.20
C ALA A 140 6.36 5.31 0.66
N GLU A 141 7.37 4.52 1.02
CA GLU A 141 7.21 3.34 1.88
C GLU A 141 6.60 3.68 3.23
N LYS A 142 7.01 4.83 3.81
CA LYS A 142 6.42 5.33 5.05
C LYS A 142 4.92 5.59 4.89
N ILE A 143 4.51 6.24 3.79
CA ILE A 143 3.09 6.49 3.49
C ILE A 143 2.32 5.17 3.38
N LEU A 144 2.87 4.19 2.65
CA LEU A 144 2.23 2.89 2.46
C LEU A 144 2.02 2.16 3.80
N ARG A 145 3.01 2.19 4.70
CA ARG A 145 2.91 1.62 6.04
C ARG A 145 1.84 2.32 6.88
N GLU A 146 1.90 3.64 6.98
CA GLU A 146 0.96 4.45 7.76
C GLU A 146 -0.50 4.27 7.25
N ALA A 147 -0.71 4.26 5.93
CA ALA A 147 -2.01 4.02 5.34
C ALA A 147 -2.51 2.57 5.57
N SER A 148 -1.61 1.58 5.60
CA SER A 148 -1.95 0.18 5.94
C SER A 148 -2.38 0.05 7.40
N GLU A 149 -1.70 0.73 8.32
CA GLU A 149 -2.08 0.79 9.74
C GLU A 149 -3.48 1.39 9.92
N GLN A 150 -3.77 2.51 9.23
CA GLN A 150 -5.04 3.23 9.35
C GLN A 150 -6.22 2.51 8.69
N SER A 151 -6.01 1.91 7.52
CA SER A 151 -7.05 1.16 6.80
C SER A 151 -7.37 -0.20 7.42
N GLY A 152 -6.49 -0.70 8.29
CA GLY A 152 -6.69 -1.97 8.99
C GLY A 152 -6.29 -3.19 8.18
N ARG A 153 -5.65 -3.04 7.02
CA ARG A 153 -5.15 -4.17 6.23
C ARG A 153 -3.93 -4.81 6.89
N ALA A 154 -3.76 -6.12 6.70
CA ALA A 154 -2.64 -6.88 7.27
C ALA A 154 -1.46 -7.04 6.29
N THR A 155 -1.52 -6.36 5.14
CA THR A 155 -0.46 -6.31 4.14
C THR A 155 -0.08 -4.87 3.84
N VAL A 156 1.19 -4.65 3.48
CA VAL A 156 1.67 -3.37 2.96
C VAL A 156 1.90 -3.53 1.46
N PRO A 157 1.35 -2.66 0.60
CA PRO A 157 1.60 -2.75 -0.83
C PRO A 157 3.07 -2.48 -1.13
N THR A 158 3.56 -3.06 -2.22
CA THR A 158 4.92 -2.78 -2.69
C THR A 158 4.96 -1.58 -3.61
N ILE A 159 6.07 -0.83 -3.60
CA ILE A 159 6.37 0.19 -4.59
C ILE A 159 7.65 -0.20 -5.34
N SER A 160 7.58 -0.27 -6.67
CA SER A 160 8.70 -0.63 -7.53
C SER A 160 9.48 0.60 -8.01
N LYS A 161 10.64 0.36 -8.62
CA LYS A 161 11.38 1.43 -9.32
C LYS A 161 10.56 1.97 -10.49
N VAL A 162 10.80 3.24 -10.83
CA VAL A 162 10.21 3.89 -12.01
C VAL A 162 10.54 3.10 -13.27
N ILE A 163 9.54 2.91 -14.12
CA ILE A 163 9.71 2.36 -15.48
C ILE A 163 9.30 3.41 -16.52
N ASP A 164 9.83 3.27 -17.72
CA ASP A 164 9.39 4.07 -18.87
C ASP A 164 8.04 3.55 -19.39
N VAL A 165 7.21 4.41 -19.94
CA VAL A 165 5.87 4.06 -20.44
C VAL A 165 5.90 2.98 -21.54
N GLU A 166 6.98 2.92 -22.33
CA GLU A 166 7.18 1.89 -23.35
C GLU A 166 7.37 0.49 -22.78
N LYS A 167 7.79 0.39 -21.50
CA LYS A 167 8.02 -0.88 -20.79
C LYS A 167 6.78 -1.44 -20.10
N LEU A 168 5.63 -0.77 -20.25
CA LEU A 168 4.37 -1.27 -19.71
C LEU A 168 4.03 -2.65 -20.30
N PRO A 169 3.44 -3.57 -19.51
CA PRO A 169 2.89 -4.82 -20.03
C PRO A 169 1.64 -4.55 -20.88
N ASN A 170 1.23 -5.52 -21.73
CA ASN A 170 0.08 -5.34 -22.60
C ASN A 170 -1.27 -5.63 -21.92
N ASP A 171 -1.26 -6.21 -20.74
CA ASP A 171 -2.46 -6.54 -19.94
C ASP A 171 -2.89 -5.41 -18.98
N VAL A 172 -2.26 -4.24 -19.11
CA VAL A 172 -2.67 -3.03 -18.39
C VAL A 172 -3.88 -2.38 -19.06
N VAL A 173 -4.79 -1.78 -18.28
CA VAL A 173 -5.86 -0.91 -18.79
C VAL A 173 -5.53 0.56 -18.54
N VAL A 174 -5.53 1.36 -19.59
CA VAL A 174 -5.25 2.80 -19.55
C VAL A 174 -6.52 3.57 -19.23
N PHE A 175 -6.45 4.45 -18.23
CA PHE A 175 -7.51 5.41 -17.93
C PHE A 175 -7.19 6.76 -18.59
N ASP A 176 -7.92 7.07 -19.64
CA ASP A 176 -7.77 8.36 -20.35
C ASP A 176 -9.15 8.85 -20.81
N PRO A 177 -9.44 10.17 -20.78
CA PRO A 177 -10.72 10.71 -21.25
C PRO A 177 -11.05 10.38 -22.72
N ARG A 178 -10.03 10.06 -23.54
CA ARG A 178 -10.19 9.65 -24.97
C ARG A 178 -10.57 8.18 -25.14
N GLY A 179 -10.68 7.40 -24.02
CA GLY A 179 -11.07 5.99 -24.08
C GLY A 179 -12.47 5.79 -24.65
N GLU A 180 -12.64 4.84 -25.58
CA GLU A 180 -13.91 4.53 -26.22
C GLU A 180 -14.78 3.61 -25.36
N ALA A 181 -14.18 2.69 -24.61
CA ALA A 181 -14.90 1.77 -23.73
C ALA A 181 -15.22 2.43 -22.38
N SER A 182 -16.41 2.13 -21.85
CA SER A 182 -16.73 2.53 -20.49
C SER A 182 -16.01 1.65 -19.46
N THR A 183 -15.51 2.24 -18.41
CA THR A 183 -14.90 1.51 -17.29
C THR A 183 -15.82 0.44 -16.73
N ARG A 184 -17.12 0.71 -16.64
CA ARG A 184 -18.12 -0.24 -16.14
C ARG A 184 -18.17 -1.51 -16.99
N GLU A 185 -18.20 -1.37 -18.32
CA GLU A 185 -18.23 -2.50 -19.24
C GLU A 185 -16.93 -3.31 -19.20
N TYR A 186 -15.80 -2.62 -19.06
CA TYR A 186 -14.49 -3.27 -18.94
C TYR A 186 -14.43 -4.14 -17.70
N PHE A 187 -14.71 -3.57 -16.53
CA PHE A 187 -14.59 -4.30 -15.26
C PHE A 187 -15.65 -5.40 -15.11
N ALA A 188 -16.85 -5.22 -15.65
CA ALA A 188 -17.88 -6.26 -15.64
C ALA A 188 -17.43 -7.56 -16.39
N LYS A 189 -16.49 -7.45 -17.33
CA LYS A 189 -15.91 -8.59 -18.06
C LYS A 189 -14.67 -9.19 -17.39
N HIS A 190 -14.08 -8.51 -16.39
CA HIS A 190 -12.80 -8.88 -15.77
C HIS A 190 -12.93 -9.00 -14.23
N THR A 191 -13.92 -9.73 -13.74
CA THR A 191 -14.30 -9.75 -12.33
C THR A 191 -13.35 -10.52 -11.41
N ASN A 192 -12.62 -11.54 -11.88
CA ASN A 192 -11.88 -12.47 -11.01
C ASN A 192 -10.37 -12.58 -11.30
N ALA A 193 -9.85 -11.89 -12.30
CA ALA A 193 -8.42 -11.91 -12.62
C ALA A 193 -7.67 -10.78 -11.91
N PRO A 194 -6.36 -10.92 -11.66
CA PRO A 194 -5.51 -9.79 -11.34
C PRO A 194 -5.71 -8.68 -12.37
N ILE A 195 -5.67 -7.44 -11.92
CA ILE A 195 -5.88 -6.30 -12.80
C ILE A 195 -4.75 -5.29 -12.67
N ALA A 196 -4.34 -4.71 -13.78
CA ALA A 196 -3.37 -3.63 -13.84
C ALA A 196 -4.03 -2.39 -14.44
N VAL A 197 -3.97 -1.25 -13.73
CA VAL A 197 -4.52 0.02 -14.18
C VAL A 197 -3.41 1.05 -14.38
N LEU A 198 -3.48 1.84 -15.45
CA LEU A 198 -2.53 2.92 -15.71
C LEU A 198 -3.23 4.28 -15.64
N ILE A 199 -2.67 5.17 -14.86
CA ILE A 199 -3.09 6.57 -14.72
C ILE A 199 -1.99 7.47 -15.28
N GLY A 200 -2.37 8.35 -16.20
CA GLY A 200 -1.49 9.31 -16.85
C GLY A 200 -1.13 10.53 -15.97
N PRO A 201 -0.18 11.35 -16.45
CA PRO A 201 0.19 12.60 -15.78
C PRO A 201 -0.91 13.67 -15.96
N GLU A 202 -0.78 14.80 -15.24
CA GLU A 202 -1.74 15.90 -15.31
C GLU A 202 -1.89 16.49 -16.74
N GLY A 203 -0.82 16.41 -17.55
CA GLY A 203 -0.84 16.80 -18.97
C GLY A 203 -1.43 15.76 -19.92
N GLY A 204 -1.86 14.60 -19.41
CA GLY A 204 -2.32 13.45 -20.19
C GLY A 204 -1.20 12.79 -21.00
N PHE A 205 -1.52 11.71 -21.68
CA PHE A 205 -0.60 11.05 -22.62
C PHE A 205 -0.49 11.84 -23.93
N THR A 206 0.67 11.77 -24.59
CA THR A 206 0.88 12.31 -25.93
C THR A 206 0.15 11.47 -26.97
N ASP A 207 -0.02 12.02 -28.19
CA ASP A 207 -0.65 11.26 -29.28
C ASP A 207 0.21 10.06 -29.67
N ALA A 208 1.54 10.18 -29.64
CA ALA A 208 2.47 9.09 -29.88
C ALA A 208 2.34 7.95 -28.84
N GLU A 209 2.19 8.28 -27.57
CA GLU A 209 1.93 7.30 -26.50
C GLU A 209 0.58 6.59 -26.75
N MET A 210 -0.46 7.34 -27.10
CA MET A 210 -1.78 6.78 -27.40
C MET A 210 -1.76 5.86 -28.63
N GLU A 211 -1.07 6.26 -29.70
CA GLU A 211 -0.86 5.42 -30.88
C GLU A 211 -0.12 4.12 -30.53
N SER A 212 0.89 4.20 -29.65
CA SER A 212 1.60 3.04 -29.12
C SER A 212 0.66 2.10 -28.34
N PHE A 213 -0.23 2.63 -27.51
CA PHE A 213 -1.20 1.81 -26.78
C PHE A 213 -2.17 1.11 -27.74
N HIS A 214 -2.67 1.80 -28.76
CA HIS A 214 -3.53 1.21 -29.79
C HIS A 214 -2.80 0.12 -30.60
N ALA A 215 -1.57 0.39 -31.04
CA ALA A 215 -0.77 -0.58 -31.80
C ALA A 215 -0.48 -1.87 -31.00
N ARG A 216 -0.42 -1.75 -29.68
CA ARG A 216 -0.21 -2.86 -28.73
C ARG A 216 -1.52 -3.51 -28.26
N ASN A 217 -2.68 -3.06 -28.76
CA ASN A 217 -4.01 -3.49 -28.33
C ASN A 217 -4.23 -3.34 -26.80
N ILE A 218 -3.63 -2.33 -26.19
CA ILE A 218 -3.84 -2.03 -24.78
C ILE A 218 -5.22 -1.35 -24.64
N PRO A 219 -6.11 -1.85 -23.76
CA PRO A 219 -7.43 -1.27 -23.57
C PRO A 219 -7.33 0.16 -23.01
N ILE A 220 -8.08 1.10 -23.59
CA ILE A 220 -8.20 2.47 -23.12
C ILE A 220 -9.66 2.70 -22.74
N VAL A 221 -9.86 3.08 -21.48
CA VAL A 221 -11.20 3.26 -20.89
C VAL A 221 -11.39 4.67 -20.35
N SER A 222 -12.60 5.17 -20.42
CA SER A 222 -12.98 6.45 -19.86
C SER A 222 -13.89 6.30 -18.65
N THR A 223 -13.68 7.13 -17.65
CA THR A 223 -14.54 7.23 -16.45
C THR A 223 -15.78 8.10 -16.68
N GLY A 224 -15.93 8.69 -17.86
CA GLY A 224 -17.04 9.57 -18.24
C GLY A 224 -16.56 10.90 -18.83
N THR A 225 -17.46 11.86 -18.91
CA THR A 225 -17.22 13.13 -19.60
C THR A 225 -16.36 14.14 -18.82
N GLN A 226 -16.16 13.92 -17.53
CA GLN A 226 -15.39 14.84 -16.69
C GLN A 226 -13.91 14.49 -16.71
N ILE A 227 -13.05 15.51 -16.84
CA ILE A 227 -11.60 15.35 -16.69
C ILE A 227 -11.29 15.31 -15.21
N LEU A 228 -10.78 14.17 -14.75
CA LEU A 228 -10.35 14.00 -13.36
C LEU A 228 -8.87 14.39 -13.22
N ARG A 229 -8.50 14.88 -12.04
CA ARG A 229 -7.08 14.97 -11.67
C ARG A 229 -6.50 13.56 -11.54
N ALA A 230 -5.21 13.41 -11.74
CA ALA A 230 -4.55 12.09 -11.75
C ALA A 230 -4.77 11.30 -10.45
N GLU A 231 -4.64 11.95 -9.29
CA GLU A 231 -4.92 11.33 -7.99
C GLU A 231 -6.40 10.91 -7.84
N THR A 232 -7.33 11.70 -8.37
CA THR A 232 -8.75 11.35 -8.37
C THR A 232 -9.02 10.19 -9.33
N ALA A 233 -8.40 10.19 -10.50
CA ALA A 233 -8.50 9.10 -11.47
C ALA A 233 -7.98 7.78 -10.89
N ALA A 234 -6.87 7.82 -10.14
CA ALA A 234 -6.34 6.66 -9.43
C ALA A 234 -7.33 6.08 -8.42
N ILE A 235 -7.95 6.95 -7.60
CA ILE A 235 -8.98 6.53 -6.63
C ILE A 235 -10.17 5.87 -7.33
N VAL A 236 -10.69 6.49 -8.39
CA VAL A 236 -11.82 5.96 -9.17
C VAL A 236 -11.47 4.63 -9.82
N ALA A 237 -10.31 4.55 -10.49
CA ALA A 237 -9.87 3.32 -11.15
C ALA A 237 -9.73 2.15 -10.17
N LEU A 238 -9.10 2.38 -9.02
CA LEU A 238 -8.92 1.37 -7.98
C LEU A 238 -10.24 0.96 -7.33
N THR A 239 -11.14 1.92 -7.09
CA THR A 239 -12.48 1.61 -6.56
C THR A 239 -13.23 0.68 -7.51
N LEU A 240 -13.24 0.99 -8.81
CA LEU A 240 -13.88 0.13 -9.81
C LEU A 240 -13.20 -1.25 -9.92
N ALA A 241 -11.86 -1.28 -9.87
CA ALA A 241 -11.10 -2.51 -9.95
C ALA A 241 -11.29 -3.45 -8.74
N LEU A 242 -11.55 -2.92 -7.55
CA LEU A 242 -11.61 -3.67 -6.30
C LEU A 242 -13.04 -4.00 -5.85
N VAL A 243 -14.03 -3.23 -6.28
CA VAL A 243 -15.42 -3.35 -5.81
C VAL A 243 -16.34 -4.01 -6.84
N MET A 244 -16.00 -3.94 -8.12
CA MET A 244 -16.77 -4.56 -9.23
C MET A 244 -16.16 -5.91 -9.63
#